data_1d58e617603c79f635a635b2d5a1ca09
#
_entry.id   1d58e617603c79f635a635b2d5a1ca09
#
_cell.length_a   1.000
_cell.length_b   1.000
_cell.length_c   1.000
_cell.angle_alpha   90.00
_cell.angle_beta   90.00
_cell.angle_gamma   90.00
#
_symmetry.space_group_name_H-M   'P 1'
#
loop_
_entity.id
_entity.type
_entity.pdbx_description
1 polymer ?
#
loop_
_entity_poly.entity_id
_entity_poly.type
_entity_poly.pdbx_seq_one_letter_code
_entity_poly.pdbx_strand_id
1 'polypeptide(L)'
;MLVVILAAIVLASATVTTPSPQALWDAWPRRRFVETPAACLRHADLVARLQGLAAKHPGRTRLEEIGRSAEGRAIHLLAVGSGERRVLLWSQMHGDEPSATPALLDVADYLLSEAQAGAVLDDLTLLMVPMLNPDGAERGVRRNAQGIDVNRDALNLATPEGRILKAVRDRYQPILGFNLHDQDRRTTVGETGRLATIALLAVAGDPAGTLTEGRLRAKRACAAIVATLEPLIGPSIARYDEDWSPRAFGDNITAWGTPVVLIESGGLPAGRALSDLTRLHFVALVSALSAMAADDLSGHDPVVYEGLLRNQSDAYADVVLRGGRIGQGTGGVPYRADLAFDVEEAACPAPTRVVPVPPHLSKIIEVGDARFLTAGREVDASGALIIPALTASVRGIVARGWLTAKALEDMARLGVGSLRWHVPARHVGAAQAVVAERSAPGRPAIAVVPSSDPSSLLMLTRAPRRPVSRSLGDALDALGTWRRPKRAFASAPPLFTAPPATGLAPIRLVPDAPASFLVLRGPDEPALDAATLRLDSVYIDGRQLPAADAAPPPSTR
;
A
#
# COMPACT_ATOMS: atom_id res chain seq x y z
N MET A 1 -24.96 72.55 -20.54
CA MET A 1 -25.18 71.64 -19.37
C MET A 1 -24.93 70.22 -19.85
N LEU A 2 -23.75 69.67 -19.58
CA LEU A 2 -23.37 68.33 -19.98
C LEU A 2 -23.58 67.41 -18.77
N VAL A 3 -24.56 66.53 -18.83
CA VAL A 3 -24.80 65.53 -17.78
C VAL A 3 -23.89 64.32 -18.07
N VAL A 4 -22.84 64.15 -17.25
CA VAL A 4 -21.99 62.96 -17.25
C VAL A 4 -22.69 61.90 -16.41
N ILE A 5 -23.23 60.88 -17.06
CA ILE A 5 -23.75 59.68 -16.37
C ILE A 5 -22.53 58.78 -16.07
N LEU A 6 -22.09 58.75 -14.80
CA LEU A 6 -21.17 57.77 -14.27
C LEU A 6 -21.95 56.45 -14.13
N ALA A 7 -21.74 55.53 -15.05
CA ALA A 7 -22.16 54.13 -14.89
C ALA A 7 -21.20 53.45 -13.89
N ALA A 8 -21.59 53.28 -12.67
CA ALA A 8 -20.88 52.43 -11.72
C ALA A 8 -21.06 50.98 -12.16
N ILE A 9 -20.04 50.40 -12.72
CA ILE A 9 -19.96 48.96 -12.93
C ILE A 9 -19.78 48.33 -11.54
N VAL A 10 -20.86 47.86 -10.95
CA VAL A 10 -20.81 46.99 -9.78
C VAL A 10 -20.28 45.65 -10.31
N LEU A 11 -18.98 45.40 -10.17
CA LEU A 11 -18.41 44.07 -10.29
C LEU A 11 -19.02 43.24 -9.15
N ALA A 12 -20.03 42.44 -9.46
CA ALA A 12 -20.53 41.44 -8.54
C ALA A 12 -19.39 40.45 -8.32
N SER A 13 -18.72 40.54 -7.17
CA SER A 13 -17.79 39.49 -6.74
C SER A 13 -18.56 38.17 -6.71
N ALA A 14 -18.17 37.22 -7.53
CA ALA A 14 -18.75 35.87 -7.50
C ALA A 14 -18.49 35.31 -6.11
N THR A 15 -19.57 35.06 -5.36
CA THR A 15 -19.46 34.41 -4.06
C THR A 15 -18.93 33.00 -4.24
N VAL A 16 -17.81 32.69 -3.58
CA VAL A 16 -17.27 31.32 -3.55
C VAL A 16 -18.28 30.43 -2.86
N THR A 17 -18.83 29.49 -3.60
CA THR A 17 -19.72 28.45 -3.03
C THR A 17 -18.93 27.16 -2.90
N THR A 18 -18.83 26.62 -1.69
CA THR A 18 -18.21 25.31 -1.46
C THR A 18 -19.16 24.21 -1.95
N PRO A 19 -18.79 23.40 -2.95
CA PRO A 19 -19.62 22.27 -3.39
C PRO A 19 -19.81 21.27 -2.24
N SER A 20 -20.96 20.56 -2.24
CA SER A 20 -21.16 19.53 -1.22
C SER A 20 -20.13 18.39 -1.38
N PRO A 21 -19.72 17.75 -0.27
CA PRO A 21 -18.77 16.64 -0.31
C PRO A 21 -19.21 15.52 -1.26
N GLN A 22 -20.49 15.17 -1.22
CA GLN A 22 -21.06 14.14 -2.09
C GLN A 22 -21.03 14.55 -3.58
N ALA A 23 -21.29 15.82 -3.89
CA ALA A 23 -21.22 16.31 -5.27
C ALA A 23 -19.78 16.24 -5.84
N LEU A 24 -18.76 16.60 -5.03
CA LEU A 24 -17.36 16.45 -5.41
C LEU A 24 -16.98 14.98 -5.58
N TRP A 25 -17.41 14.16 -4.64
CA TRP A 25 -17.20 12.72 -4.70
C TRP A 25 -17.77 12.13 -5.99
N ASP A 26 -19.01 12.41 -6.35
CA ASP A 26 -19.69 11.86 -7.54
C ASP A 26 -19.17 12.46 -8.87
N ALA A 27 -18.65 13.69 -8.82
CA ALA A 27 -18.06 14.34 -9.99
C ALA A 27 -16.70 13.75 -10.37
N TRP A 28 -15.86 13.37 -9.39
CA TRP A 28 -14.46 13.01 -9.62
C TRP A 28 -14.24 11.93 -10.69
N PRO A 29 -14.98 10.80 -10.76
CA PRO A 29 -14.72 9.76 -11.78
C PRO A 29 -14.83 10.26 -13.22
N ARG A 30 -15.64 11.31 -13.45
CA ARG A 30 -15.87 11.91 -14.78
C ARG A 30 -15.00 13.14 -15.03
N ARG A 31 -14.38 13.67 -13.98
CA ARG A 31 -13.63 14.94 -13.99
C ARG A 31 -12.14 14.76 -13.69
N ARG A 32 -11.71 13.55 -13.30
CA ARG A 32 -10.30 13.32 -13.02
C ARG A 32 -9.45 13.56 -14.26
N PHE A 33 -8.46 14.39 -14.11
CA PHE A 33 -7.49 14.69 -15.15
C PHE A 33 -6.47 13.56 -15.32
N VAL A 34 -6.18 12.83 -14.23
CA VAL A 34 -5.24 11.70 -14.21
C VAL A 34 -5.99 10.38 -14.07
N GLU A 35 -6.08 9.63 -15.17
CA GLU A 35 -6.71 8.30 -15.17
C GLU A 35 -5.78 7.18 -14.70
N THR A 36 -4.46 7.39 -14.82
CA THR A 36 -3.44 6.44 -14.40
C THR A 36 -3.52 6.22 -12.90
N PRO A 37 -3.54 4.96 -12.40
CA PRO A 37 -3.46 4.70 -10.96
C PRO A 37 -2.25 5.38 -10.33
N ALA A 38 -2.41 5.93 -9.13
CA ALA A 38 -1.39 6.75 -8.48
C ALA A 38 -0.01 6.06 -8.43
N ALA A 39 0.03 4.79 -8.02
CA ALA A 39 1.27 4.00 -7.96
C ALA A 39 1.91 3.69 -9.32
N CYS A 40 1.17 3.89 -10.43
CA CYS A 40 1.66 3.71 -11.79
C CYS A 40 2.12 5.00 -12.45
N LEU A 41 1.87 6.16 -11.84
CA LEU A 41 2.21 7.46 -12.40
C LEU A 41 3.73 7.67 -12.32
N ARG A 42 4.39 7.58 -13.45
CA ARG A 42 5.85 7.78 -13.56
C ARG A 42 6.18 9.26 -13.74
N HIS A 43 7.43 9.64 -13.42
CA HIS A 43 7.88 11.02 -13.53
C HIS A 43 7.66 11.62 -14.93
N ALA A 44 8.00 10.88 -16.00
CA ALA A 44 7.80 11.35 -17.36
C ALA A 44 6.31 11.61 -17.69
N ASP A 45 5.40 10.73 -17.22
CA ASP A 45 3.96 10.89 -17.42
C ASP A 45 3.43 12.10 -16.63
N LEU A 46 3.91 12.29 -15.39
CA LEU A 46 3.58 13.47 -14.59
C LEU A 46 4.00 14.76 -15.30
N VAL A 47 5.25 14.84 -15.80
CA VAL A 47 5.76 16.04 -16.50
C VAL A 47 4.91 16.34 -17.74
N ALA A 48 4.58 15.34 -18.55
CA ALA A 48 3.73 15.52 -19.72
C ALA A 48 2.33 16.04 -19.33
N ARG A 49 1.75 15.56 -18.23
CA ARG A 49 0.45 16.02 -17.74
C ARG A 49 0.50 17.45 -17.20
N LEU A 50 1.56 17.83 -16.49
CA LEU A 50 1.79 19.20 -16.02
C LEU A 50 1.89 20.17 -17.20
N GLN A 51 2.64 19.81 -18.24
CA GLN A 51 2.75 20.58 -19.47
C GLN A 51 1.40 20.71 -20.19
N GLY A 52 0.66 19.61 -20.29
CA GLY A 52 -0.68 19.59 -20.88
C GLY A 52 -1.66 20.49 -20.14
N LEU A 53 -1.65 20.44 -18.79
CA LEU A 53 -2.50 21.29 -17.97
C LEU A 53 -2.14 22.78 -18.10
N ALA A 54 -0.86 23.11 -18.09
CA ALA A 54 -0.39 24.47 -18.29
C ALA A 54 -0.75 25.01 -19.70
N ALA A 55 -0.64 24.18 -20.72
CA ALA A 55 -1.02 24.53 -22.09
C ALA A 55 -2.54 24.70 -22.27
N LYS A 56 -3.35 23.92 -21.54
CA LYS A 56 -4.82 24.02 -21.54
C LYS A 56 -5.33 25.31 -20.91
N HIS A 57 -4.61 25.85 -19.93
CA HIS A 57 -5.01 27.03 -19.16
C HIS A 57 -3.92 28.13 -19.14
N PRO A 58 -3.46 28.63 -20.32
CA PRO A 58 -2.46 29.68 -20.36
C PRO A 58 -3.01 30.96 -19.72
N GLY A 59 -2.24 31.64 -18.93
CA GLY A 59 -2.66 32.88 -18.25
C GLY A 59 -3.21 32.64 -16.82
N ARG A 60 -3.67 31.45 -16.48
CA ARG A 60 -4.04 31.07 -15.09
C ARG A 60 -3.09 30.05 -14.47
N THR A 61 -2.12 29.56 -15.24
CA THR A 61 -1.11 28.59 -14.80
C THR A 61 0.29 29.07 -15.18
N ARG A 62 1.26 28.73 -14.35
CA ARG A 62 2.69 28.86 -14.65
C ARG A 62 3.41 27.60 -14.20
N LEU A 63 4.03 26.90 -15.13
CA LEU A 63 4.86 25.72 -14.87
C LEU A 63 6.35 26.15 -14.89
N GLU A 64 7.07 25.81 -13.83
CA GLU A 64 8.49 26.15 -13.64
C GLU A 64 9.26 24.89 -13.21
N GLU A 65 10.39 24.60 -13.87
CA GLU A 65 11.39 23.68 -13.34
C GLU A 65 12.14 24.40 -12.21
N ILE A 66 11.91 23.99 -10.97
CA ILE A 66 12.46 24.62 -9.75
C ILE A 66 13.76 23.98 -9.27
N GLY A 67 14.21 22.93 -9.92
CA GLY A 67 15.45 22.23 -9.68
C GLY A 67 15.42 20.80 -10.13
N ARG A 68 16.44 20.04 -9.73
CA ARG A 68 16.59 18.63 -10.11
C ARG A 68 16.91 17.77 -8.92
N SER A 69 16.44 16.51 -8.95
CA SER A 69 16.77 15.47 -8.00
C SER A 69 18.24 15.03 -8.08
N ALA A 70 18.67 14.17 -7.19
CA ALA A 70 20.04 13.64 -7.18
C ALA A 70 20.41 12.88 -8.47
N GLU A 71 19.44 12.27 -9.17
CA GLU A 71 19.65 11.62 -10.49
C GLU A 71 19.33 12.54 -11.68
N GLY A 72 19.13 13.83 -11.44
CA GLY A 72 18.93 14.83 -12.50
C GLY A 72 17.51 14.92 -13.06
N ARG A 73 16.51 14.25 -12.44
CA ARG A 73 15.10 14.41 -12.84
C ARG A 73 14.59 15.78 -12.43
N ALA A 74 13.89 16.47 -13.35
CA ALA A 74 13.34 17.79 -13.10
C ALA A 74 12.24 17.75 -12.01
N ILE A 75 12.32 18.68 -11.06
CA ILE A 75 11.27 18.91 -10.06
C ILE A 75 10.53 20.19 -10.48
N HIS A 76 9.20 20.09 -10.57
CA HIS A 76 8.38 21.14 -11.10
C HIS A 76 7.49 21.79 -10.04
N LEU A 77 7.31 23.10 -10.16
CA LEU A 77 6.29 23.88 -9.50
C LEU A 77 5.22 24.27 -10.52
N LEU A 78 3.98 23.88 -10.25
CA LEU A 78 2.81 24.38 -10.96
C LEU A 78 2.15 25.45 -10.09
N ALA A 79 2.21 26.71 -10.50
CA ALA A 79 1.44 27.78 -9.88
C ALA A 79 0.11 27.92 -10.61
N VAL A 80 -1.00 27.96 -9.85
CA VAL A 80 -2.38 27.99 -10.37
C VAL A 80 -3.13 29.12 -9.68
N GLY A 81 -3.77 29.99 -10.44
CA GLY A 81 -4.49 31.15 -9.95
C GLY A 81 -3.66 32.44 -9.94
N SER A 82 -4.30 33.55 -9.51
CA SER A 82 -3.71 34.89 -9.52
C SER A 82 -3.92 35.66 -8.21
N GLY A 83 -4.53 35.01 -7.21
CA GLY A 83 -4.79 35.62 -5.91
C GLY A 83 -3.51 35.96 -5.14
N GLU A 84 -3.57 36.95 -4.26
CA GLU A 84 -2.44 37.37 -3.46
C GLU A 84 -2.08 36.37 -2.34
N ARG A 85 -3.06 35.63 -1.87
CA ARG A 85 -2.93 34.64 -0.79
C ARG A 85 -2.35 33.33 -1.36
N ARG A 86 -1.14 32.96 -0.96
CA ARG A 86 -0.43 31.81 -1.50
C ARG A 86 -0.57 30.60 -0.60
N VAL A 87 -0.88 29.44 -1.19
CA VAL A 87 -0.99 28.14 -0.52
C VAL A 87 0.00 27.18 -1.17
N LEU A 88 0.87 26.55 -0.36
CA LEU A 88 1.83 25.55 -0.82
C LEU A 88 1.28 24.14 -0.63
N LEU A 89 1.28 23.34 -1.69
CA LEU A 89 0.88 21.94 -1.64
C LEU A 89 2.02 21.07 -2.20
N TRP A 90 2.44 20.08 -1.44
CA TRP A 90 3.46 19.14 -1.94
C TRP A 90 3.11 17.72 -1.58
N SER A 91 3.49 16.79 -2.48
CA SER A 91 3.31 15.36 -2.28
C SER A 91 4.54 14.58 -2.73
N GLN A 92 4.52 13.32 -2.47
CA GLN A 92 5.55 12.35 -2.87
C GLN A 92 6.98 12.79 -2.50
N MET A 93 7.11 13.37 -1.30
CA MET A 93 8.43 13.55 -0.69
C MET A 93 9.01 12.19 -0.26
N HIS A 94 8.16 11.22 0.04
CA HIS A 94 8.48 9.80 0.04
C HIS A 94 8.00 9.20 -1.29
N GLY A 95 8.88 8.50 -1.99
CA GLY A 95 8.57 8.06 -3.35
C GLY A 95 7.50 6.95 -3.43
N ASP A 96 7.31 6.20 -2.35
CA ASP A 96 6.31 5.13 -2.20
C ASP A 96 4.94 5.62 -1.71
N GLU A 97 4.72 6.94 -1.60
CA GLU A 97 3.49 7.57 -1.12
C GLU A 97 2.79 8.35 -2.25
N PRO A 98 2.20 7.69 -3.24
CA PRO A 98 1.76 8.32 -4.47
C PRO A 98 0.33 8.87 -4.47
N SER A 99 -0.51 8.59 -3.44
CA SER A 99 -1.97 8.77 -3.51
C SER A 99 -2.40 10.20 -3.81
N ALA A 100 -1.69 11.19 -3.28
CA ALA A 100 -2.01 12.60 -3.46
C ALA A 100 -1.47 13.24 -4.75
N THR A 101 -0.46 12.63 -5.39
CA THR A 101 0.17 13.21 -6.60
C THR A 101 -0.82 13.44 -7.74
N PRO A 102 -1.63 12.45 -8.18
CA PRO A 102 -2.66 12.71 -9.17
C PRO A 102 -3.77 13.63 -8.66
N ALA A 103 -4.10 13.59 -7.35
CA ALA A 103 -5.13 14.45 -6.79
C ALA A 103 -4.79 15.94 -6.93
N LEU A 104 -3.53 16.34 -6.81
CA LEU A 104 -3.11 17.72 -7.00
C LEU A 104 -3.41 18.22 -8.43
N LEU A 105 -3.20 17.38 -9.44
CA LEU A 105 -3.53 17.72 -10.83
C LEU A 105 -5.04 17.76 -11.05
N ASP A 106 -5.78 16.83 -10.44
CA ASP A 106 -7.24 16.79 -10.49
C ASP A 106 -7.86 18.04 -9.84
N VAL A 107 -7.31 18.50 -8.70
CA VAL A 107 -7.69 19.75 -8.02
C VAL A 107 -7.43 20.95 -8.94
N ALA A 108 -6.26 21.03 -9.54
CA ALA A 108 -5.89 22.12 -10.42
C ALA A 108 -6.82 22.20 -11.65
N ASP A 109 -7.04 21.07 -12.35
CA ASP A 109 -7.93 21.03 -13.52
C ASP A 109 -9.37 21.37 -13.16
N TYR A 110 -9.87 20.86 -12.01
CA TYR A 110 -11.21 21.14 -11.52
C TYR A 110 -11.41 22.65 -11.27
N LEU A 111 -10.53 23.27 -10.50
CA LEU A 111 -10.63 24.69 -10.16
C LEU A 111 -10.44 25.60 -11.38
N LEU A 112 -9.68 25.17 -12.39
CA LEU A 112 -9.46 25.91 -13.63
C LEU A 112 -10.63 25.75 -14.62
N SER A 113 -11.33 24.62 -14.58
CA SER A 113 -12.36 24.28 -15.59
C SER A 113 -13.79 24.57 -15.12
N GLU A 114 -14.06 24.57 -13.81
CA GLU A 114 -15.39 24.82 -13.26
C GLU A 114 -15.58 26.29 -12.91
N ALA A 115 -16.52 26.96 -13.59
CA ALA A 115 -16.72 28.40 -13.43
C ALA A 115 -17.01 28.82 -11.99
N GLN A 116 -17.80 28.02 -11.25
CA GLN A 116 -18.14 28.30 -9.84
C GLN A 116 -16.96 28.07 -8.89
N ALA A 117 -16.07 27.13 -9.22
CA ALA A 117 -14.85 26.88 -8.45
C ALA A 117 -13.72 27.84 -8.80
N GLY A 118 -13.76 28.45 -9.96
CA GLY A 118 -12.73 29.37 -10.46
C GLY A 118 -12.53 30.61 -9.58
N ALA A 119 -13.55 31.05 -8.85
CA ALA A 119 -13.45 32.16 -7.90
C ALA A 119 -12.45 31.90 -6.76
N VAL A 120 -12.18 30.63 -6.43
CA VAL A 120 -11.12 30.24 -5.46
C VAL A 120 -9.75 30.74 -5.95
N LEU A 121 -9.49 30.65 -7.26
CA LEU A 121 -8.22 31.02 -7.88
C LEU A 121 -8.06 32.51 -8.12
N ASP A 122 -9.10 33.31 -7.90
CA ASP A 122 -9.03 34.76 -7.92
C ASP A 122 -8.54 35.29 -6.56
N ASP A 123 -8.82 34.56 -5.46
CA ASP A 123 -8.33 34.88 -4.11
C ASP A 123 -7.01 34.15 -3.79
N LEU A 124 -6.85 32.90 -4.23
CA LEU A 124 -5.70 32.05 -3.92
C LEU A 124 -4.79 31.85 -5.14
N THR A 125 -3.49 31.81 -4.87
CA THR A 125 -2.49 31.22 -5.77
C THR A 125 -1.99 29.91 -5.16
N LEU A 126 -2.25 28.78 -5.82
CA LEU A 126 -1.83 27.46 -5.39
C LEU A 126 -0.44 27.17 -5.95
N LEU A 127 0.51 26.87 -5.08
CA LEU A 127 1.89 26.52 -5.40
C LEU A 127 2.04 25.01 -5.22
N MET A 128 1.96 24.25 -6.30
CA MET A 128 1.91 22.79 -6.25
C MET A 128 3.24 22.17 -6.66
N VAL A 129 3.81 21.31 -5.82
CA VAL A 129 4.97 20.45 -6.09
C VAL A 129 4.52 18.98 -6.03
N PRO A 130 3.95 18.41 -7.12
CA PRO A 130 3.26 17.13 -7.05
C PRO A 130 4.15 15.91 -6.81
N MET A 131 5.44 15.98 -7.16
CA MET A 131 6.40 14.89 -6.97
C MET A 131 7.74 15.48 -6.55
N LEU A 132 7.92 15.63 -5.22
CA LEU A 132 9.14 16.24 -4.69
C LEU A 132 10.35 15.31 -4.81
N ASN A 133 10.16 13.99 -4.67
CA ASN A 133 11.21 12.97 -4.75
C ASN A 133 10.99 12.03 -5.96
N PRO A 134 11.28 12.49 -7.18
CA PRO A 134 11.04 11.70 -8.39
C PRO A 134 11.92 10.44 -8.48
N ASP A 135 13.09 10.42 -7.86
CA ASP A 135 13.98 9.26 -7.86
C ASP A 135 13.44 8.12 -7.00
N GLY A 136 12.89 8.45 -5.83
CA GLY A 136 12.19 7.51 -4.97
C GLY A 136 10.90 7.01 -5.63
N ALA A 137 10.14 7.91 -6.26
CA ALA A 137 8.88 7.59 -6.96
C ALA A 137 9.07 6.59 -8.09
N GLU A 138 10.12 6.75 -8.91
CA GLU A 138 10.44 5.80 -9.99
C GLU A 138 10.74 4.39 -9.46
N ARG A 139 11.25 4.28 -8.25
CA ARG A 139 11.59 3.01 -7.60
C ARG A 139 10.49 2.48 -6.68
N GLY A 140 9.49 3.28 -6.35
CA GLY A 140 8.47 2.97 -5.35
C GLY A 140 9.09 2.78 -3.96
N VAL A 141 10.02 3.65 -3.56
CA VAL A 141 10.70 3.59 -2.26
C VAL A 141 10.67 4.94 -1.55
N ARG A 142 10.62 4.90 -0.22
CA ARG A 142 10.53 6.06 0.65
C ARG A 142 11.67 7.08 0.42
N ARG A 143 12.89 6.60 0.37
CA ARG A 143 14.10 7.42 0.35
C ARG A 143 14.42 7.94 -1.06
N ASN A 144 15.16 9.06 -1.13
CA ASN A 144 15.68 9.57 -2.39
C ASN A 144 16.85 8.72 -2.92
N ALA A 145 17.42 9.10 -4.08
CA ALA A 145 18.54 8.36 -4.68
C ALA A 145 19.82 8.32 -3.83
N GLN A 146 19.98 9.25 -2.90
CA GLN A 146 21.09 9.27 -1.95
C GLN A 146 20.87 8.34 -0.72
N GLY A 147 19.72 7.66 -0.66
CA GLY A 147 19.32 6.84 0.49
C GLY A 147 18.86 7.65 1.71
N ILE A 148 18.62 8.95 1.54
CA ILE A 148 18.20 9.87 2.59
C ILE A 148 16.66 9.96 2.61
N ASP A 149 16.08 9.91 3.80
CA ASP A 149 14.69 10.28 4.02
C ASP A 149 14.57 11.81 3.96
N VAL A 150 13.94 12.31 2.89
CA VAL A 150 13.80 13.76 2.66
C VAL A 150 13.07 14.43 3.82
N ASN A 151 12.08 13.75 4.43
CA ASN A 151 11.36 14.29 5.61
C ASN A 151 12.16 14.15 6.95
N ARG A 152 13.45 13.88 6.87
CA ARG A 152 14.39 13.91 8.02
C ARG A 152 15.59 14.83 7.75
N ASP A 153 15.51 15.64 6.68
CA ASP A 153 16.61 16.45 6.18
C ASP A 153 16.40 17.98 6.35
N ALA A 154 15.30 18.41 6.98
CA ALA A 154 14.92 19.82 7.05
C ALA A 154 15.97 20.72 7.75
N LEU A 155 16.73 20.19 8.73
CA LEU A 155 17.80 20.92 9.39
C LEU A 155 19.10 20.94 8.59
N ASN A 156 19.43 19.82 7.93
CA ASN A 156 20.72 19.62 7.30
C ASN A 156 20.72 20.05 5.82
N LEU A 157 19.58 19.96 5.15
CA LEU A 157 19.38 20.31 3.74
C LEU A 157 20.44 19.65 2.81
N ALA A 158 20.81 18.40 3.11
CA ALA A 158 21.78 17.63 2.34
C ALA A 158 21.21 17.21 0.97
N THR A 159 19.89 17.00 0.91
CA THR A 159 19.22 16.58 -0.32
C THR A 159 18.89 17.77 -1.24
N PRO A 160 18.95 17.60 -2.57
CA PRO A 160 18.45 18.63 -3.50
C PRO A 160 16.97 18.89 -3.29
N GLU A 161 16.17 17.86 -3.06
CA GLU A 161 14.72 17.93 -2.81
C GLU A 161 14.39 18.82 -1.60
N GLY A 162 15.12 18.65 -0.50
CA GLY A 162 14.95 19.45 0.71
C GLY A 162 15.29 20.92 0.49
N ARG A 163 16.41 21.20 -0.20
CA ARG A 163 16.81 22.58 -0.57
C ARG A 163 15.78 23.25 -1.47
N ILE A 164 15.22 22.50 -2.45
CA ILE A 164 14.20 23.01 -3.37
C ILE A 164 12.93 23.38 -2.62
N LEU A 165 12.42 22.48 -1.76
CA LEU A 165 11.20 22.75 -0.99
C LEU A 165 11.37 23.97 -0.08
N LYS A 166 12.52 24.08 0.60
CA LYS A 166 12.81 25.26 1.42
C LYS A 166 12.87 26.54 0.58
N ALA A 167 13.53 26.51 -0.57
CA ALA A 167 13.64 27.66 -1.47
C ALA A 167 12.27 28.12 -2.00
N VAL A 168 11.37 27.21 -2.34
CA VAL A 168 9.97 27.54 -2.71
C VAL A 168 9.26 28.21 -1.55
N ARG A 169 9.31 27.63 -0.33
CA ARG A 169 8.70 28.22 0.86
C ARG A 169 9.23 29.64 1.11
N ASP A 170 10.54 29.82 1.08
CA ASP A 170 11.17 31.13 1.37
C ASP A 170 10.86 32.18 0.31
N ARG A 171 10.83 31.79 -0.98
CA ARG A 171 10.50 32.67 -2.10
C ARG A 171 9.06 33.19 -2.05
N TYR A 172 8.12 32.32 -1.72
CA TYR A 172 6.70 32.62 -1.84
C TYR A 172 6.01 32.94 -0.51
N GLN A 173 6.57 32.57 0.62
CA GLN A 173 6.06 32.78 1.98
C GLN A 173 4.56 32.47 2.09
N PRO A 174 4.15 31.20 1.78
CA PRO A 174 2.75 30.82 1.75
C PRO A 174 2.09 30.96 3.14
N ILE A 175 0.82 31.33 3.15
CA ILE A 175 0.02 31.54 4.38
C ILE A 175 -0.48 30.22 4.99
N LEU A 176 -0.43 29.13 4.20
CA LEU A 176 -0.74 27.75 4.61
C LEU A 176 -0.02 26.78 3.70
N GLY A 177 0.38 25.63 4.25
CA GLY A 177 0.95 24.50 3.51
C GLY A 177 0.15 23.22 3.71
N PHE A 178 0.00 22.41 2.66
CA PHE A 178 -0.51 21.04 2.73
C PHE A 178 0.61 20.07 2.42
N ASN A 179 0.99 19.28 3.43
CA ASN A 179 1.97 18.20 3.35
C ASN A 179 1.24 16.88 3.16
N LEU A 180 1.37 16.25 1.99
CA LEU A 180 0.53 15.14 1.59
C LEU A 180 1.35 13.85 1.56
N HIS A 181 0.93 12.90 2.39
CA HIS A 181 1.59 11.64 2.66
C HIS A 181 0.63 10.43 2.59
N ASP A 182 1.20 9.25 2.60
CA ASP A 182 0.49 7.99 2.81
C ASP A 182 1.10 7.30 4.04
N GLN A 183 0.27 7.01 5.06
CA GLN A 183 0.67 6.23 6.24
C GLN A 183 0.54 4.72 5.99
N ASP A 184 1.08 3.90 6.91
CA ASP A 184 0.85 2.47 6.87
C ASP A 184 -0.67 2.17 6.86
N ARG A 185 -1.12 1.40 5.86
CA ARG A 185 -2.53 1.06 5.66
C ARG A 185 -3.14 0.26 6.82
N ARG A 186 -2.32 -0.29 7.73
CA ARG A 186 -2.77 -1.02 8.92
C ARG A 186 -2.95 -0.12 10.14
N THR A 187 -2.76 1.17 9.97
CA THR A 187 -3.01 2.17 11.01
C THR A 187 -4.50 2.28 11.30
N THR A 188 -4.86 2.31 12.59
CA THR A 188 -6.25 2.41 13.05
C THR A 188 -6.56 3.75 13.69
N VAL A 189 -7.85 4.04 13.83
CA VAL A 189 -8.37 5.16 14.61
C VAL A 189 -8.38 4.75 16.09
N GLY A 190 -7.30 5.05 16.81
CA GLY A 190 -7.10 4.57 18.17
C GLY A 190 -7.29 3.05 18.27
N GLU A 191 -7.79 2.61 19.40
CA GLU A 191 -8.07 1.19 19.69
C GLU A 191 -9.43 0.70 19.13
N THR A 192 -10.05 1.48 18.21
CA THR A 192 -11.39 1.12 17.67
C THR A 192 -11.36 -0.06 16.71
N GLY A 193 -10.19 -0.46 16.25
CA GLY A 193 -10.01 -1.47 15.21
C GLY A 193 -10.40 -1.01 13.80
N ARG A 194 -10.86 0.24 13.63
CA ARG A 194 -11.19 0.80 12.32
C ARG A 194 -9.94 1.36 11.66
N LEU A 195 -9.77 1.10 10.39
CA LEU A 195 -8.67 1.67 9.62
C LEU A 195 -8.77 3.20 9.57
N ALA A 196 -7.67 3.88 9.83
CA ALA A 196 -7.53 5.32 9.66
C ALA A 196 -7.29 5.60 8.17
N THR A 197 -8.37 5.79 7.42
CA THR A 197 -8.32 6.08 5.99
C THR A 197 -7.68 7.43 5.71
N ILE A 198 -7.96 8.41 6.57
CA ILE A 198 -7.29 9.72 6.58
C ILE A 198 -6.88 10.03 8.02
N ALA A 199 -5.64 10.46 8.20
CA ALA A 199 -5.19 11.07 9.45
C ALA A 199 -4.68 12.49 9.20
N LEU A 200 -5.01 13.41 10.12
CA LEU A 200 -4.75 14.85 9.97
C LEU A 200 -3.86 15.35 11.10
N LEU A 201 -2.96 16.27 10.79
CA LEU A 201 -2.17 16.99 11.79
C LEU A 201 -2.07 18.48 11.45
N ALA A 202 -2.51 19.34 12.38
CA ALA A 202 -2.12 20.75 12.41
C ALA A 202 -0.74 20.87 13.07
N VAL A 203 0.28 20.88 12.23
CA VAL A 203 1.68 20.68 12.61
C VAL A 203 2.15 21.77 13.61
N ALA A 204 2.86 21.34 14.66
CA ALA A 204 3.49 22.24 15.62
C ALA A 204 4.76 22.88 15.02
N GLY A 205 5.02 24.13 15.37
CA GLY A 205 6.25 24.83 14.99
C GLY A 205 7.35 24.78 16.06
N ASP A 206 7.07 24.18 17.23
CA ASP A 206 7.99 24.07 18.34
C ASP A 206 7.63 22.88 19.26
N PRO A 207 8.55 22.45 20.16
CA PRO A 207 8.31 21.32 21.05
C PRO A 207 7.18 21.55 22.06
N ALA A 208 6.85 22.80 22.38
CA ALA A 208 5.76 23.14 23.29
C ALA A 208 4.37 23.05 22.63
N GLY A 209 4.35 22.90 21.30
CA GLY A 209 3.10 22.88 20.55
C GLY A 209 2.33 24.21 20.62
N THR A 210 3.06 25.33 20.63
CA THR A 210 2.48 26.69 20.80
C THR A 210 1.35 26.95 19.82
N LEU A 211 0.20 27.43 20.33
CA LEU A 211 -0.94 27.81 19.53
C LEU A 211 -0.73 29.24 18.99
N THR A 212 -0.18 29.32 17.78
CA THR A 212 -0.10 30.58 17.02
C THR A 212 -1.34 30.78 16.16
N GLU A 213 -1.58 32.00 15.66
CA GLU A 213 -2.63 32.26 14.67
C GLU A 213 -2.52 31.36 13.42
N GLY A 214 -1.28 31.10 12.99
CA GLY A 214 -1.03 30.18 11.90
C GLY A 214 -1.45 28.75 12.23
N ARG A 215 -1.08 28.23 13.41
CA ARG A 215 -1.50 26.89 13.85
C ARG A 215 -3.01 26.79 14.04
N LEU A 216 -3.64 27.87 14.53
CA LEU A 216 -5.10 27.93 14.62
C LEU A 216 -5.75 27.83 13.23
N ARG A 217 -5.19 28.53 12.22
CA ARG A 217 -5.64 28.39 10.82
C ARG A 217 -5.48 26.95 10.32
N ALA A 218 -4.37 26.29 10.60
CA ALA A 218 -4.16 24.88 10.24
C ALA A 218 -5.18 23.95 10.94
N LYS A 219 -5.51 24.18 12.21
CA LYS A 219 -6.56 23.41 12.92
C LYS A 219 -7.95 23.64 12.31
N ARG A 220 -8.28 24.86 11.90
CA ARG A 220 -9.54 25.16 11.20
C ARG A 220 -9.59 24.47 9.83
N ALA A 221 -8.47 24.42 9.09
CA ALA A 221 -8.39 23.68 7.85
C ALA A 221 -8.58 22.17 8.06
N CYS A 222 -7.99 21.59 9.12
CA CYS A 222 -8.26 20.21 9.52
C CYS A 222 -9.75 20.00 9.84
N ALA A 223 -10.38 20.92 10.59
CA ALA A 223 -11.81 20.83 10.92
C ALA A 223 -12.70 20.89 9.66
N ALA A 224 -12.36 21.74 8.69
CA ALA A 224 -13.02 21.80 7.38
C ALA A 224 -12.93 20.47 6.63
N ILE A 225 -11.75 19.85 6.64
CA ILE A 225 -11.52 18.54 6.02
C ILE A 225 -12.32 17.46 6.73
N VAL A 226 -12.37 17.45 8.08
CA VAL A 226 -13.19 16.50 8.85
C VAL A 226 -14.65 16.61 8.46
N ALA A 227 -15.22 17.82 8.52
CA ALA A 227 -16.62 18.06 8.17
C ALA A 227 -16.96 17.64 6.72
N THR A 228 -15.98 17.74 5.83
CA THR A 228 -16.10 17.33 4.42
C THR A 228 -16.05 15.83 4.25
N LEU A 229 -15.14 15.14 4.94
CA LEU A 229 -14.89 13.71 4.72
C LEU A 229 -15.76 12.80 5.57
N GLU A 230 -16.24 13.28 6.72
CA GLU A 230 -17.08 12.49 7.63
C GLU A 230 -18.31 11.87 6.94
N PRO A 231 -19.07 12.57 6.07
CA PRO A 231 -20.19 11.96 5.35
C PRO A 231 -19.76 10.85 4.36
N LEU A 232 -18.50 10.79 3.95
CA LEU A 232 -17.98 9.87 2.94
C LEU A 232 -17.31 8.61 3.54
N ILE A 233 -16.56 8.78 4.63
CA ILE A 233 -15.77 7.72 5.27
C ILE A 233 -16.10 7.52 6.75
N GLY A 234 -17.02 8.32 7.31
CA GLY A 234 -17.46 8.22 8.69
C GLY A 234 -16.30 8.29 9.68
N PRO A 235 -16.27 7.39 10.68
CA PRO A 235 -15.29 7.43 11.76
C PRO A 235 -13.91 6.88 11.37
N SER A 236 -13.58 6.80 10.07
CA SER A 236 -12.25 6.41 9.57
C SER A 236 -11.29 7.59 9.42
N ILE A 237 -11.54 8.67 10.18
CA ILE A 237 -10.68 9.86 10.25
C ILE A 237 -10.01 9.87 11.63
N ALA A 238 -8.68 10.03 11.65
CA ALA A 238 -7.89 10.11 12.87
C ALA A 238 -7.13 11.43 12.98
N ARG A 239 -6.68 11.74 14.18
CA ARG A 239 -5.64 12.73 14.42
C ARG A 239 -4.29 12.02 14.37
N TYR A 240 -3.38 12.52 13.52
CA TYR A 240 -2.02 11.98 13.42
C TYR A 240 -1.20 12.37 14.66
N ASP A 241 -0.09 11.67 14.90
CA ASP A 241 0.81 11.91 16.00
C ASP A 241 1.25 13.39 16.05
N GLU A 242 1.17 13.99 17.24
CA GLU A 242 1.49 15.41 17.44
C GLU A 242 2.93 15.65 17.93
N ASP A 243 3.74 14.61 18.06
CA ASP A 243 5.10 14.74 18.54
C ASP A 243 5.94 15.57 17.55
N TRP A 244 6.50 16.66 18.08
CA TRP A 244 7.35 17.57 17.31
C TRP A 244 8.63 16.87 16.87
N SER A 245 8.92 16.92 15.57
CA SER A 245 10.11 16.33 14.97
C SER A 245 11.03 17.40 14.39
N PRO A 246 12.16 17.70 15.02
CA PRO A 246 13.06 18.79 14.58
C PRO A 246 13.66 18.56 13.19
N ARG A 247 13.60 17.35 12.67
CA ARG A 247 14.14 17.00 11.35
C ARG A 247 13.10 16.97 10.24
N ALA A 248 11.79 16.97 10.58
CA ALA A 248 10.74 16.88 9.59
C ALA A 248 10.43 18.23 8.94
N PHE A 249 10.06 18.20 7.66
CA PHE A 249 9.76 19.42 6.89
C PHE A 249 8.47 20.08 7.33
N GLY A 250 7.43 19.34 7.70
CA GLY A 250 6.19 19.93 8.21
C GLY A 250 6.44 20.84 9.39
N ASP A 251 7.19 20.34 10.39
CA ASP A 251 7.55 21.03 11.61
C ASP A 251 8.43 22.28 11.33
N ASN A 252 9.45 22.12 10.51
CA ASN A 252 10.34 23.22 10.18
C ASN A 252 9.67 24.29 9.31
N ILE A 253 8.85 23.92 8.34
CA ILE A 253 8.08 24.88 7.52
C ILE A 253 7.14 25.69 8.42
N THR A 254 6.51 25.02 9.42
CA THR A 254 5.69 25.71 10.43
C THR A 254 6.53 26.65 11.28
N ALA A 255 7.69 26.19 11.79
CA ALA A 255 8.63 27.01 12.54
C ALA A 255 9.17 28.21 11.75
N TRP A 256 9.34 28.05 10.43
CA TRP A 256 9.75 29.13 9.52
C TRP A 256 8.61 30.11 9.20
N GLY A 257 7.40 29.92 9.74
CA GLY A 257 6.28 30.85 9.65
C GLY A 257 5.22 30.50 8.62
N THR A 258 5.27 29.33 7.99
CA THR A 258 4.16 28.81 7.17
C THR A 258 3.48 27.67 7.90
N PRO A 259 2.27 27.86 8.46
CA PRO A 259 1.54 26.80 9.12
C PRO A 259 1.23 25.65 8.16
N VAL A 260 1.30 24.41 8.65
CA VAL A 260 1.16 23.21 7.82
C VAL A 260 0.03 22.33 8.32
N VAL A 261 -0.78 21.85 7.38
CA VAL A 261 -1.68 20.71 7.53
C VAL A 261 -1.01 19.49 6.91
N LEU A 262 -0.74 18.46 7.71
CA LEU A 262 -0.37 17.14 7.23
C LEU A 262 -1.64 16.34 6.96
N ILE A 263 -1.69 15.68 5.81
CA ILE A 263 -2.72 14.70 5.46
C ILE A 263 -2.01 13.39 5.14
N GLU A 264 -2.30 12.37 5.94
CA GLU A 264 -1.84 11.00 5.73
C GLU A 264 -3.00 10.14 5.22
N SER A 265 -2.91 9.60 4.03
CA SER A 265 -3.87 8.58 3.58
C SER A 265 -3.40 7.18 3.95
N GLY A 266 -4.34 6.30 4.30
CA GLY A 266 -4.03 4.99 4.88
C GLY A 266 -4.94 3.87 4.38
N GLY A 267 -5.30 2.97 5.29
CA GLY A 267 -6.09 1.80 4.94
C GLY A 267 -7.52 2.13 4.53
N LEU A 268 -8.01 1.39 3.56
CA LEU A 268 -9.39 1.49 3.08
C LEU A 268 -10.23 0.35 3.65
N PRO A 269 -11.49 0.60 4.03
CA PRO A 269 -12.44 -0.47 4.32
C PRO A 269 -12.60 -1.43 3.14
N ALA A 270 -12.94 -2.69 3.43
CA ALA A 270 -13.16 -3.70 2.39
C ALA A 270 -14.19 -3.22 1.33
N GLY A 271 -13.90 -3.49 0.06
CA GLY A 271 -14.74 -3.10 -1.07
C GLY A 271 -14.49 -1.70 -1.62
N ARG A 272 -13.58 -0.92 -1.04
CA ARG A 272 -13.11 0.35 -1.60
C ARG A 272 -11.95 0.12 -2.57
N ALA A 273 -11.85 0.95 -3.59
CA ALA A 273 -10.74 0.91 -4.54
C ALA A 273 -9.58 1.80 -4.07
N LEU A 274 -8.32 1.42 -4.35
CA LEU A 274 -7.15 2.25 -4.01
C LEU A 274 -7.24 3.68 -4.57
N SER A 275 -7.90 3.85 -5.72
CA SER A 275 -8.17 5.18 -6.28
C SER A 275 -9.07 6.06 -5.40
N ASP A 276 -9.78 5.48 -4.42
CA ASP A 276 -10.56 6.28 -3.48
C ASP A 276 -9.68 7.14 -2.56
N LEU A 277 -8.41 6.76 -2.31
CA LEU A 277 -7.47 7.62 -1.58
C LEU A 277 -7.20 8.92 -2.36
N THR A 278 -6.91 8.81 -3.66
CA THR A 278 -6.77 9.99 -4.54
C THR A 278 -8.03 10.85 -4.55
N ARG A 279 -9.20 10.21 -4.63
CA ARG A 279 -10.50 10.90 -4.61
C ARG A 279 -10.77 11.61 -3.29
N LEU A 280 -10.38 11.03 -2.16
CA LEU A 280 -10.49 11.67 -0.84
C LEU A 280 -9.58 12.89 -0.73
N HIS A 281 -8.33 12.81 -1.21
CA HIS A 281 -7.45 13.99 -1.29
C HIS A 281 -8.06 15.08 -2.17
N PHE A 282 -8.61 14.73 -3.33
CA PHE A 282 -9.29 15.69 -4.20
C PHE A 282 -10.43 16.40 -3.47
N VAL A 283 -11.34 15.65 -2.85
CA VAL A 283 -12.50 16.21 -2.13
C VAL A 283 -12.05 17.08 -0.97
N ALA A 284 -11.10 16.60 -0.15
CA ALA A 284 -10.56 17.33 1.00
C ALA A 284 -9.93 18.66 0.60
N LEU A 285 -9.08 18.64 -0.43
CA LEU A 285 -8.35 19.84 -0.85
C LEU A 285 -9.26 20.86 -1.53
N VAL A 286 -10.17 20.45 -2.44
CA VAL A 286 -11.13 21.38 -3.05
C VAL A 286 -11.98 22.05 -1.99
N SER A 287 -12.49 21.28 -1.01
CA SER A 287 -13.33 21.84 0.05
C SER A 287 -12.57 22.80 0.97
N ALA A 288 -11.37 22.41 1.43
CA ALA A 288 -10.56 23.26 2.30
C ALA A 288 -10.13 24.56 1.59
N LEU A 289 -9.73 24.48 0.32
CA LEU A 289 -9.36 25.67 -0.48
C LEU A 289 -10.58 26.57 -0.74
N SER A 290 -11.77 25.99 -0.99
CA SER A 290 -13.00 26.76 -1.17
C SER A 290 -13.42 27.47 0.12
N ALA A 291 -13.36 26.78 1.26
CA ALA A 291 -13.66 27.40 2.57
C ALA A 291 -12.64 28.49 2.91
N MET A 292 -11.37 28.28 2.58
CA MET A 292 -10.33 29.27 2.78
C MET A 292 -10.55 30.54 1.93
N ALA A 293 -11.00 30.38 0.70
CA ALA A 293 -11.31 31.51 -0.18
C ALA A 293 -12.61 32.23 0.21
N ALA A 294 -13.58 31.49 0.78
CA ALA A 294 -14.88 32.06 1.16
C ALA A 294 -14.79 32.94 2.41
N ASP A 295 -14.14 32.48 3.47
CA ASP A 295 -14.16 33.13 4.79
C ASP A 295 -12.89 32.93 5.63
N ASP A 296 -11.79 32.54 5.02
CA ASP A 296 -10.52 32.17 5.67
C ASP A 296 -10.69 31.11 6.77
N LEU A 297 -11.57 30.13 6.54
CA LEU A 297 -11.85 29.01 7.44
C LEU A 297 -12.52 29.43 8.77
N SER A 298 -13.03 30.67 8.88
CA SER A 298 -13.58 31.20 10.14
C SER A 298 -14.81 30.42 10.62
N GLY A 299 -15.57 29.84 9.70
CA GLY A 299 -16.75 29.02 10.00
C GLY A 299 -16.44 27.62 10.55
N HIS A 300 -15.16 27.22 10.65
CA HIS A 300 -14.77 25.88 11.09
C HIS A 300 -14.16 25.87 12.49
N ASP A 301 -14.84 25.19 13.43
CA ASP A 301 -14.40 25.10 14.83
C ASP A 301 -13.26 24.07 14.97
N PRO A 302 -12.08 24.49 15.46
CA PRO A 302 -10.96 23.58 15.75
C PRO A 302 -11.27 22.40 16.65
N VAL A 303 -12.28 22.52 17.53
CA VAL A 303 -12.72 21.46 18.46
C VAL A 303 -13.10 20.18 17.69
N VAL A 304 -13.63 20.29 16.47
CA VAL A 304 -13.97 19.15 15.61
C VAL A 304 -12.71 18.32 15.30
N TYR A 305 -11.61 18.96 14.96
CA TYR A 305 -10.33 18.29 14.74
C TYR A 305 -9.71 17.79 16.05
N GLU A 306 -9.77 18.58 17.11
CA GLU A 306 -9.18 18.25 18.42
C GLU A 306 -9.87 17.04 19.07
N GLY A 307 -11.14 16.82 18.77
CA GLY A 307 -11.95 15.68 19.23
C GLY A 307 -11.64 14.35 18.53
N LEU A 308 -10.86 14.35 17.46
CA LEU A 308 -10.48 13.10 16.78
C LEU A 308 -9.57 12.23 17.67
N LEU A 309 -9.82 10.91 17.65
CA LEU A 309 -8.90 9.95 18.24
C LEU A 309 -7.57 9.95 17.48
N ARG A 310 -6.47 9.73 18.20
CA ARG A 310 -5.15 9.58 17.57
C ARG A 310 -5.10 8.31 16.74
N ASN A 311 -4.30 8.32 15.69
CA ASN A 311 -3.99 7.12 14.95
C ASN A 311 -3.11 6.18 15.79
N GLN A 312 -3.22 4.87 15.51
CA GLN A 312 -2.44 3.83 16.18
C GLN A 312 -1.84 2.90 15.13
N SER A 313 -0.52 2.84 15.09
CA SER A 313 0.23 1.93 14.24
C SER A 313 0.18 0.50 14.79
N ASP A 314 0.43 -0.48 13.92
CA ASP A 314 0.58 -1.90 14.26
C ASP A 314 -0.61 -2.52 15.03
N ALA A 315 -1.81 -1.98 14.84
CA ALA A 315 -3.03 -2.41 15.55
C ALA A 315 -3.97 -3.28 14.68
N TYR A 316 -3.64 -3.49 13.41
CA TYR A 316 -4.49 -4.18 12.45
C TYR A 316 -3.71 -5.23 11.65
N ALA A 317 -4.40 -6.33 11.33
CA ALA A 317 -3.94 -7.35 10.39
C ALA A 317 -5.05 -7.67 9.38
N ASP A 318 -4.72 -7.90 8.12
CA ASP A 318 -5.75 -8.27 7.14
C ASP A 318 -6.33 -9.64 7.41
N VAL A 319 -5.48 -10.61 7.78
CA VAL A 319 -5.89 -11.98 8.09
C VAL A 319 -5.19 -12.45 9.35
N VAL A 320 -5.94 -13.05 10.27
CA VAL A 320 -5.38 -13.72 11.45
C VAL A 320 -5.85 -15.19 11.48
N LEU A 321 -4.89 -16.10 11.53
CA LEU A 321 -5.14 -17.52 11.82
C LEU A 321 -4.99 -17.72 13.32
N ARG A 322 -6.08 -18.13 14.00
CA ARG A 322 -6.12 -18.30 15.47
C ARG A 322 -5.77 -19.72 15.91
N GLY A 323 -4.87 -19.83 16.87
CA GLY A 323 -4.60 -21.06 17.61
C GLY A 323 -3.98 -22.19 16.83
N GLY A 324 -3.38 -21.92 15.67
CA GLY A 324 -2.75 -22.93 14.82
C GLY A 324 -1.57 -23.63 15.51
N ARG A 325 -1.33 -24.90 15.18
CA ARG A 325 -0.11 -25.62 15.59
C ARG A 325 0.98 -25.36 14.56
N ILE A 326 2.03 -24.70 14.96
CA ILE A 326 3.15 -24.35 14.08
C ILE A 326 4.19 -25.48 14.13
N GLY A 327 4.42 -26.14 13.00
CA GLY A 327 5.48 -27.14 12.85
C GLY A 327 6.84 -26.43 12.77
N GLN A 328 7.77 -26.83 13.63
CA GLN A 328 9.18 -26.44 13.51
C GLN A 328 9.92 -27.51 12.70
N GLY A 329 10.91 -27.12 11.92
CA GLY A 329 11.74 -28.03 11.10
C GLY A 329 12.15 -29.32 11.81
N THR A 330 13.04 -30.09 11.20
CA THR A 330 13.50 -31.40 11.70
C THR A 330 13.81 -31.40 13.21
N GLY A 331 13.03 -32.14 13.99
CA GLY A 331 13.24 -32.32 15.43
C GLY A 331 12.62 -31.27 16.34
N GLY A 332 11.93 -30.25 15.80
CA GLY A 332 11.23 -29.26 16.60
C GLY A 332 9.85 -29.75 17.06
N VAL A 333 9.51 -29.46 18.31
CA VAL A 333 8.16 -29.75 18.86
C VAL A 333 7.20 -28.68 18.31
N PRO A 334 6.06 -29.07 17.69
CA PRO A 334 5.05 -28.10 17.28
C PRO A 334 4.54 -27.28 18.47
N TYR A 335 4.32 -26.00 18.28
CA TYR A 335 3.78 -25.10 19.29
C TYR A 335 2.49 -24.43 18.79
N ARG A 336 1.64 -23.98 19.72
CA ARG A 336 0.44 -23.23 19.37
C ARG A 336 0.75 -21.74 19.27
N ALA A 337 0.25 -21.11 18.22
CA ALA A 337 0.36 -19.68 18.02
C ALA A 337 -0.71 -19.16 17.07
N ASP A 338 -1.00 -17.88 17.17
CA ASP A 338 -1.68 -17.14 16.13
C ASP A 338 -0.67 -16.74 15.05
N LEU A 339 -1.15 -16.57 13.82
CA LEU A 339 -0.39 -15.98 12.71
C LEU A 339 -1.19 -14.83 12.14
N ALA A 340 -0.59 -13.65 12.10
CA ALA A 340 -1.19 -12.48 11.47
C ALA A 340 -0.46 -12.13 10.17
N PHE A 341 -1.23 -11.73 9.17
CA PHE A 341 -0.75 -11.48 7.82
C PHE A 341 -1.22 -10.13 7.29
N ASP A 342 -0.36 -9.56 6.49
CA ASP A 342 -0.66 -8.46 5.59
C ASP A 342 -1.06 -9.00 4.21
N VAL A 343 -2.02 -8.35 3.54
CA VAL A 343 -2.47 -8.69 2.17
C VAL A 343 -1.94 -7.64 1.22
N GLU A 344 -1.12 -8.04 0.27
CA GLU A 344 -0.63 -7.15 -0.75
C GLU A 344 -1.57 -7.12 -1.95
N GLU A 345 -1.98 -5.93 -2.34
CA GLU A 345 -2.59 -5.67 -3.62
C GLU A 345 -1.54 -5.08 -4.56
N ALA A 346 -1.47 -5.56 -5.79
CA ALA A 346 -0.54 -5.00 -6.78
C ALA A 346 -0.91 -3.53 -7.04
N ALA A 347 -0.17 -2.62 -6.45
CA ALA A 347 -0.41 -1.18 -6.55
C ALA A 347 -0.32 -0.68 -8.00
N CYS A 348 0.53 -1.31 -8.82
CA CYS A 348 0.64 -1.04 -10.26
C CYS A 348 0.61 -2.36 -11.04
N PRO A 349 -0.52 -2.78 -11.60
CA PRO A 349 -0.59 -3.99 -12.42
C PRO A 349 0.25 -3.81 -13.70
N ALA A 350 1.08 -4.81 -14.02
CA ALA A 350 1.85 -4.79 -15.26
C ALA A 350 0.92 -4.65 -16.48
N PRO A 351 1.20 -3.75 -17.44
CA PRO A 351 0.32 -3.47 -18.57
C PRO A 351 0.02 -4.68 -19.47
N THR A 352 0.80 -5.75 -19.35
CA THR A 352 0.65 -7.01 -20.12
C THR A 352 -0.20 -8.07 -19.40
N ARG A 353 -0.70 -7.83 -18.19
CA ARG A 353 -1.54 -8.81 -17.48
C ARG A 353 -3.01 -8.56 -17.73
N VAL A 354 -3.59 -9.42 -18.54
CA VAL A 354 -5.04 -9.45 -18.85
C VAL A 354 -5.88 -9.92 -17.64
N VAL A 355 -5.24 -10.49 -16.62
CA VAL A 355 -5.93 -11.00 -15.42
C VAL A 355 -5.41 -10.23 -14.20
N PRO A 356 -6.28 -9.61 -13.41
CA PRO A 356 -5.89 -9.01 -12.12
C PRO A 356 -5.21 -10.05 -11.24
N VAL A 357 -4.10 -9.68 -10.60
CA VAL A 357 -3.50 -10.52 -9.57
C VAL A 357 -4.42 -10.44 -8.36
N PRO A 358 -5.03 -11.55 -7.90
CA PRO A 358 -5.86 -11.51 -6.71
C PRO A 358 -5.02 -11.07 -5.50
N PRO A 359 -5.63 -10.42 -4.50
CA PRO A 359 -5.00 -10.13 -3.24
C PRO A 359 -4.34 -11.38 -2.66
N HIS A 360 -3.14 -11.24 -2.12
CA HIS A 360 -2.41 -12.37 -1.55
C HIS A 360 -1.76 -11.98 -0.22
N LEU A 361 -1.61 -12.94 0.67
CA LEU A 361 -0.88 -12.75 1.93
C LEU A 361 0.58 -12.50 1.59
N SER A 362 1.07 -11.29 1.81
CA SER A 362 2.42 -10.90 1.39
C SER A 362 3.44 -11.13 2.49
N LYS A 363 3.06 -10.84 3.72
CA LYS A 363 3.97 -10.73 4.84
C LYS A 363 3.35 -11.30 6.11
N ILE A 364 4.14 -12.03 6.88
CA ILE A 364 3.79 -12.38 8.25
C ILE A 364 4.13 -11.18 9.12
N ILE A 365 3.16 -10.65 9.84
CA ILE A 365 3.34 -9.49 10.72
C ILE A 365 3.42 -9.87 12.19
N GLU A 366 2.85 -11.01 12.57
CA GLU A 366 2.93 -11.52 13.94
C GLU A 366 2.94 -13.05 13.97
N VAL A 367 3.72 -13.61 14.88
CA VAL A 367 3.74 -15.05 15.23
C VAL A 367 3.73 -15.16 16.73
N GLY A 368 2.59 -15.57 17.30
CA GLY A 368 2.50 -15.71 18.76
C GLY A 368 1.10 -15.44 19.26
N ASP A 369 0.93 -14.37 20.02
CA ASP A 369 -0.35 -13.91 20.51
C ASP A 369 -0.79 -12.68 19.71
N ALA A 370 -1.66 -12.88 18.75
CA ALA A 370 -2.21 -11.79 17.93
C ALA A 370 -3.56 -11.26 18.44
N ARG A 371 -3.93 -11.49 19.72
CA ARG A 371 -5.21 -11.03 20.29
C ARG A 371 -5.32 -9.51 20.36
N PHE A 372 -4.20 -8.79 20.40
CA PHE A 372 -4.15 -7.32 20.38
C PHE A 372 -4.41 -6.72 19.00
N LEU A 373 -4.34 -7.52 17.93
CA LEU A 373 -4.61 -7.06 16.57
C LEU A 373 -6.10 -7.17 16.24
N THR A 374 -6.63 -6.11 15.65
CA THR A 374 -7.90 -6.20 14.94
C THR A 374 -7.67 -6.93 13.62
N ALA A 375 -8.48 -7.95 13.33
CA ALA A 375 -8.39 -8.71 12.11
C ALA A 375 -9.44 -8.26 11.09
N GLY A 376 -9.03 -8.02 9.86
CA GLY A 376 -9.95 -7.87 8.73
C GLY A 376 -10.71 -9.17 8.45
N ARG A 377 -10.02 -10.31 8.62
CA ARG A 377 -10.58 -11.65 8.55
C ARG A 377 -9.92 -12.55 9.60
N GLU A 378 -10.74 -13.20 10.43
CA GLU A 378 -10.27 -14.25 11.32
C GLU A 378 -10.57 -15.64 10.76
N VAL A 379 -9.63 -16.55 10.96
CA VAL A 379 -9.78 -17.97 10.59
C VAL A 379 -9.40 -18.82 11.80
N ASP A 380 -10.31 -19.66 12.26
CA ASP A 380 -10.00 -20.66 13.28
C ASP A 380 -9.06 -21.73 12.70
N ALA A 381 -7.84 -21.77 13.23
CA ALA A 381 -6.81 -22.72 12.86
C ALA A 381 -6.49 -23.71 13.99
N SER A 382 -7.31 -23.77 15.05
CA SER A 382 -7.05 -24.60 16.25
C SER A 382 -6.87 -26.08 15.93
N GLY A 383 -7.60 -26.61 14.92
CA GLY A 383 -7.46 -27.97 14.40
C GLY A 383 -6.46 -28.13 13.25
N ALA A 384 -5.59 -27.14 13.00
CA ALA A 384 -4.68 -27.17 11.87
C ALA A 384 -3.21 -27.27 12.30
N LEU A 385 -2.40 -28.00 11.52
CA LEU A 385 -0.96 -27.97 11.58
C LEU A 385 -0.45 -27.07 10.44
N ILE A 386 0.31 -26.04 10.78
CA ILE A 386 0.88 -25.09 9.85
C ILE A 386 2.37 -25.36 9.73
N ILE A 387 2.85 -25.62 8.54
CA ILE A 387 4.25 -25.94 8.27
C ILE A 387 4.86 -24.85 7.38
N PRO A 388 6.01 -24.26 7.77
CA PRO A 388 6.71 -23.30 6.94
C PRO A 388 7.05 -23.92 5.58
N ALA A 389 6.71 -23.23 4.50
CA ALA A 389 7.11 -23.63 3.16
C ALA A 389 8.57 -23.25 2.90
N LEU A 390 9.25 -24.05 2.08
CA LEU A 390 10.67 -23.86 1.74
C LEU A 390 10.83 -23.01 0.49
N THR A 391 11.71 -22.03 0.56
CA THR A 391 12.38 -21.47 -0.62
C THR A 391 13.73 -22.15 -0.82
N ALA A 392 14.01 -22.60 -2.04
CA ALA A 392 15.25 -23.28 -2.37
C ALA A 392 15.86 -22.71 -3.65
N SER A 393 17.19 -22.71 -3.73
CA SER A 393 17.85 -22.37 -4.99
C SER A 393 17.50 -23.39 -6.09
N VAL A 394 17.59 -23.01 -7.37
CA VAL A 394 17.39 -23.94 -8.51
C VAL A 394 18.21 -25.21 -8.32
N ARG A 395 19.49 -25.08 -7.97
CA ARG A 395 20.38 -26.20 -7.71
C ARG A 395 19.89 -27.06 -6.54
N GLY A 396 19.37 -26.45 -5.48
CA GLY A 396 18.83 -27.14 -4.31
C GLY A 396 17.56 -27.95 -4.63
N ILE A 397 16.66 -27.43 -5.47
CA ILE A 397 15.47 -28.15 -5.93
C ILE A 397 15.86 -29.39 -6.74
N VAL A 398 16.80 -29.25 -7.68
CA VAL A 398 17.28 -30.34 -8.50
C VAL A 398 18.03 -31.38 -7.67
N ALA A 399 18.96 -30.96 -6.81
CA ALA A 399 19.76 -31.84 -5.96
C ALA A 399 18.92 -32.67 -4.98
N ARG A 400 17.74 -32.21 -4.56
CA ARG A 400 16.81 -32.95 -3.71
C ARG A 400 15.92 -33.94 -4.44
N GLY A 401 16.04 -34.01 -5.77
CA GLY A 401 15.24 -34.92 -6.57
C GLY A 401 13.75 -34.54 -6.69
N TRP A 402 13.36 -33.30 -6.39
CA TRP A 402 11.96 -32.85 -6.52
C TRP A 402 11.46 -32.89 -7.96
N LEU A 403 12.35 -32.75 -8.93
CA LEU A 403 12.05 -32.81 -10.35
C LEU A 403 12.64 -34.08 -11.02
N THR A 404 12.84 -35.17 -10.25
CA THR A 404 13.17 -36.46 -10.85
C THR A 404 11.99 -37.01 -11.63
N ALA A 405 12.27 -37.85 -12.63
CA ALA A 405 11.24 -38.54 -13.40
C ALA A 405 10.22 -39.27 -12.49
N LYS A 406 10.72 -39.98 -11.49
CA LYS A 406 9.88 -40.69 -10.51
C LYS A 406 9.01 -39.74 -9.68
N ALA A 407 9.57 -38.68 -9.16
CA ALA A 407 8.80 -37.70 -8.38
C ALA A 407 7.66 -37.07 -9.20
N LEU A 408 7.92 -36.72 -10.47
CA LEU A 408 6.91 -36.16 -11.37
C LEU A 408 5.81 -37.18 -11.72
N GLU A 409 6.16 -38.49 -11.89
CA GLU A 409 5.19 -39.55 -12.11
C GLU A 409 4.33 -39.79 -10.85
N ASP A 410 4.93 -39.76 -9.66
CA ASP A 410 4.20 -39.89 -8.41
C ASP A 410 3.24 -38.72 -8.19
N MET A 411 3.67 -37.49 -8.49
CA MET A 411 2.81 -36.29 -8.48
C MET A 411 1.64 -36.43 -9.45
N ALA A 412 1.88 -36.95 -10.68
CA ALA A 412 0.81 -37.16 -11.66
C ALA A 412 -0.21 -38.19 -11.17
N ARG A 413 0.24 -39.30 -10.53
CA ARG A 413 -0.64 -40.30 -9.93
C ARG A 413 -1.51 -39.72 -8.82
N LEU A 414 -0.99 -38.76 -8.08
CA LEU A 414 -1.71 -38.04 -7.04
C LEU A 414 -2.60 -36.91 -7.58
N GLY A 415 -2.65 -36.74 -8.90
CA GLY A 415 -3.52 -35.77 -9.55
C GLY A 415 -2.95 -34.37 -9.69
N VAL A 416 -1.63 -34.18 -9.51
CA VAL A 416 -0.97 -32.92 -9.82
C VAL A 416 -0.92 -32.76 -11.35
N GLY A 417 -1.54 -31.72 -11.88
CA GLY A 417 -1.60 -31.47 -13.34
C GLY A 417 -0.52 -30.55 -13.85
N SER A 418 -0.06 -29.62 -13.03
CA SER A 418 1.00 -28.72 -13.39
C SER A 418 1.80 -28.23 -12.18
N LEU A 419 3.00 -27.77 -12.45
CA LEU A 419 3.91 -27.15 -11.50
C LEU A 419 4.27 -25.77 -11.99
N ARG A 420 4.37 -24.82 -11.07
CA ARG A 420 4.98 -23.52 -11.33
C ARG A 420 6.27 -23.42 -10.54
N TRP A 421 7.35 -23.24 -11.24
CA TRP A 421 8.67 -23.10 -10.65
C TRP A 421 9.11 -21.65 -10.76
N HIS A 422 8.96 -20.93 -9.66
CA HIS A 422 9.42 -19.55 -9.55
C HIS A 422 10.92 -19.52 -9.32
N VAL A 423 11.65 -18.84 -10.18
CA VAL A 423 13.10 -18.75 -10.12
C VAL A 423 13.56 -17.31 -10.30
N PRO A 424 14.67 -16.89 -9.66
CA PRO A 424 15.28 -15.60 -9.93
C PRO A 424 15.57 -15.44 -11.43
N ALA A 425 15.38 -14.23 -11.96
CA ALA A 425 15.51 -13.96 -13.40
C ALA A 425 16.83 -14.47 -14.00
N ARG A 426 17.94 -14.37 -13.25
CA ARG A 426 19.27 -14.89 -13.65
C ARG A 426 19.37 -16.41 -13.79
N HIS A 427 18.39 -17.16 -13.29
CA HIS A 427 18.38 -18.63 -13.30
C HIS A 427 17.31 -19.23 -14.22
N VAL A 428 16.53 -18.40 -14.92
CA VAL A 428 15.43 -18.85 -15.80
C VAL A 428 15.93 -19.82 -16.88
N GLY A 429 17.02 -19.50 -17.57
CA GLY A 429 17.59 -20.38 -18.59
C GLY A 429 18.02 -21.76 -18.07
N ALA A 430 18.66 -21.78 -16.89
CA ALA A 430 19.05 -23.04 -16.25
C ALA A 430 17.84 -23.89 -15.83
N ALA A 431 16.80 -23.24 -15.31
CA ALA A 431 15.56 -23.92 -14.92
C ALA A 431 14.80 -24.45 -16.15
N GLN A 432 14.74 -23.69 -17.24
CA GLN A 432 14.13 -24.13 -18.52
C GLN A 432 14.83 -25.34 -19.10
N ALA A 433 16.16 -25.39 -19.04
CA ALA A 433 16.92 -26.56 -19.50
C ALA A 433 16.56 -27.83 -18.71
N VAL A 434 16.42 -27.71 -17.36
CA VAL A 434 15.99 -28.84 -16.51
C VAL A 434 14.56 -29.25 -16.85
N VAL A 435 13.66 -28.32 -17.09
CA VAL A 435 12.27 -28.61 -17.47
C VAL A 435 12.21 -29.33 -18.80
N ALA A 436 12.98 -28.90 -19.82
CA ALA A 436 13.03 -29.55 -21.13
C ALA A 436 13.50 -31.01 -21.02
N GLU A 437 14.50 -31.29 -20.18
CA GLU A 437 14.99 -32.63 -19.91
C GLU A 437 13.98 -33.53 -19.18
N ARG A 438 13.13 -32.97 -18.34
CA ARG A 438 12.20 -33.71 -17.45
C ARG A 438 10.79 -33.83 -18.00
N SER A 439 10.41 -33.04 -19.02
CA SER A 439 9.08 -33.09 -19.63
C SER A 439 8.85 -34.39 -20.36
N ALA A 440 7.71 -35.03 -20.10
CA ALA A 440 7.28 -36.23 -20.78
C ALA A 440 5.74 -36.39 -20.68
N PRO A 441 5.10 -37.10 -21.62
CA PRO A 441 3.68 -37.43 -21.53
C PRO A 441 3.36 -38.13 -20.20
N GLY A 442 2.26 -37.74 -19.59
CA GLY A 442 1.81 -38.30 -18.31
C GLY A 442 2.47 -37.71 -17.06
N ARG A 443 3.38 -36.77 -17.18
CA ARG A 443 3.94 -35.98 -16.08
C ARG A 443 3.28 -34.60 -15.99
N PRO A 444 3.30 -33.95 -14.80
CA PRO A 444 2.82 -32.59 -14.67
C PRO A 444 3.57 -31.64 -15.63
N ALA A 445 2.85 -30.73 -16.24
CA ALA A 445 3.46 -29.64 -16.99
C ALA A 445 4.22 -28.70 -16.03
N ILE A 446 5.44 -28.31 -16.37
CA ILE A 446 6.27 -27.43 -15.52
C ILE A 446 6.42 -26.07 -16.21
N ALA A 447 5.89 -25.02 -15.61
CA ALA A 447 6.09 -23.65 -16.06
C ALA A 447 7.17 -22.97 -15.21
N VAL A 448 8.22 -22.48 -15.86
CA VAL A 448 9.24 -21.63 -15.20
C VAL A 448 8.75 -20.20 -15.19
N VAL A 449 8.65 -19.62 -14.01
CA VAL A 449 8.14 -18.25 -13.79
C VAL A 449 9.27 -17.38 -13.25
N PRO A 450 9.66 -16.31 -13.96
CA PRO A 450 10.62 -15.34 -13.42
C PRO A 450 10.11 -14.73 -12.12
N SER A 451 10.97 -14.59 -11.13
CA SER A 451 10.67 -13.98 -9.82
C SER A 451 11.71 -12.92 -9.48
N SER A 452 11.29 -11.86 -8.84
CA SER A 452 12.17 -10.87 -8.20
C SER A 452 12.78 -11.38 -6.90
N ASP A 453 12.20 -12.42 -6.30
CA ASP A 453 12.74 -13.09 -5.12
C ASP A 453 14.07 -13.76 -5.45
N PRO A 454 15.14 -13.58 -4.63
CA PRO A 454 16.43 -14.24 -4.84
C PRO A 454 16.39 -15.75 -4.65
N SER A 455 15.32 -16.31 -4.11
CA SER A 455 15.12 -17.75 -3.91
C SER A 455 14.27 -18.39 -5.01
N SER A 456 14.28 -19.73 -5.07
CA SER A 456 13.44 -20.49 -5.98
C SER A 456 12.35 -21.24 -5.23
N LEU A 457 11.14 -21.21 -5.76
CA LEU A 457 9.95 -21.81 -5.17
C LEU A 457 9.25 -22.72 -6.16
N LEU A 458 8.92 -23.94 -5.75
CA LEU A 458 8.15 -24.89 -6.55
C LEU A 458 6.72 -24.96 -6.04
N MET A 459 5.75 -24.64 -6.91
CA MET A 459 4.32 -24.65 -6.61
C MET A 459 3.63 -25.79 -7.34
N LEU A 460 2.76 -26.51 -6.62
CA LEU A 460 1.96 -27.62 -7.15
C LEU A 460 0.55 -27.10 -7.50
N THR A 461 0.06 -27.45 -8.70
CA THR A 461 -1.33 -27.17 -9.09
C THR A 461 -2.02 -28.44 -9.51
N ARG A 462 -3.29 -28.56 -9.15
CA ARG A 462 -4.10 -29.74 -9.40
C ARG A 462 -4.46 -29.91 -10.86
N ALA A 463 -4.52 -31.16 -11.32
CA ALA A 463 -5.17 -31.52 -12.59
C ALA A 463 -6.70 -31.43 -12.45
N PRO A 464 -7.44 -30.87 -13.42
CA PRO A 464 -8.87 -30.59 -13.29
C PRO A 464 -9.78 -31.81 -13.15
N ARG A 465 -9.32 -33.02 -13.21
CA ARG A 465 -10.15 -34.24 -13.26
C ARG A 465 -9.74 -35.42 -12.38
N ARG A 466 -8.74 -35.30 -11.52
CA ARG A 466 -8.33 -36.37 -10.59
C ARG A 466 -8.20 -35.87 -9.17
N PRO A 467 -8.63 -36.62 -8.15
CA PRO A 467 -8.42 -36.23 -6.77
C PRO A 467 -6.92 -36.25 -6.48
N VAL A 468 -6.41 -35.13 -5.99
CA VAL A 468 -5.05 -35.06 -5.42
C VAL A 468 -5.06 -35.87 -4.13
N SER A 469 -3.93 -36.47 -3.79
CA SER A 469 -3.73 -37.01 -2.46
C SER A 469 -4.23 -36.04 -1.39
N ARG A 470 -4.98 -36.57 -0.47
CA ARG A 470 -5.53 -35.84 0.66
C ARG A 470 -4.70 -36.05 1.93
N SER A 471 -3.72 -36.95 1.91
CA SER A 471 -2.84 -37.18 3.04
C SER A 471 -1.49 -36.47 2.85
N LEU A 472 -0.94 -35.97 3.95
CA LEU A 472 0.39 -35.39 3.94
C LEU A 472 1.44 -36.39 3.46
N GLY A 473 1.33 -37.66 3.86
CA GLY A 473 2.26 -38.73 3.46
C GLY A 473 2.33 -38.87 1.95
N ASP A 474 1.17 -38.91 1.27
CA ASP A 474 1.13 -39.05 -0.18
C ASP A 474 1.72 -37.82 -0.90
N ALA A 475 1.45 -36.62 -0.40
CA ALA A 475 2.02 -35.39 -0.95
C ALA A 475 3.54 -35.34 -0.78
N LEU A 476 4.05 -35.79 0.35
CA LEU A 476 5.48 -35.86 0.64
C LEU A 476 6.20 -36.92 -0.19
N ASP A 477 5.58 -38.11 -0.34
CA ASP A 477 6.08 -39.18 -1.20
C ASP A 477 6.14 -38.74 -2.66
N ALA A 478 5.13 -37.98 -3.12
CA ALA A 478 5.07 -37.42 -4.47
C ALA A 478 6.20 -36.45 -4.78
N LEU A 479 6.69 -35.72 -3.79
CA LEU A 479 7.82 -34.79 -3.96
C LEU A 479 9.17 -35.51 -3.99
N GLY A 480 9.21 -36.83 -3.67
CA GLY A 480 10.46 -37.62 -3.68
C GLY A 480 11.52 -37.17 -2.67
N THR A 481 11.16 -36.24 -1.78
CA THR A 481 12.06 -35.66 -0.77
C THR A 481 11.79 -36.18 0.64
N TRP A 482 10.72 -36.94 0.77
CA TRP A 482 10.18 -37.40 2.01
C TRP A 482 10.33 -38.90 2.15
N ARG A 483 10.82 -39.35 3.31
CA ARG A 483 10.72 -40.73 3.73
C ARG A 483 9.78 -40.76 4.94
N ARG A 484 8.68 -41.48 4.84
CA ARG A 484 7.75 -41.64 5.95
C ARG A 484 8.51 -42.10 7.18
N PRO A 485 8.51 -41.35 8.28
CA PRO A 485 9.01 -41.83 9.52
C PRO A 485 8.03 -42.88 10.05
N LYS A 486 8.54 -43.94 10.60
CA LYS A 486 7.74 -44.96 11.32
C LYS A 486 7.17 -44.46 12.65
N ARG A 487 7.38 -43.21 12.99
CA ARG A 487 7.01 -42.54 14.25
C ARG A 487 6.12 -41.35 14.01
N ALA A 488 5.54 -40.83 15.09
CA ALA A 488 4.62 -39.69 15.06
C ALA A 488 5.12 -38.51 14.25
N PHE A 489 4.21 -37.80 13.59
CA PHE A 489 4.45 -36.69 12.70
C PHE A 489 5.35 -35.58 13.29
N ALA A 490 5.34 -35.38 14.61
CA ALA A 490 6.18 -34.42 15.31
C ALA A 490 7.69 -34.58 15.07
N SER A 491 8.15 -35.77 14.60
CA SER A 491 9.54 -36.07 14.28
C SER A 491 9.86 -36.01 12.77
N ALA A 492 8.84 -35.76 11.94
CA ALA A 492 9.00 -35.70 10.50
C ALA A 492 9.55 -34.34 10.07
N PRO A 493 10.50 -34.29 9.10
CA PRO A 493 10.91 -33.00 8.54
C PRO A 493 9.72 -32.37 7.81
N PRO A 494 9.50 -31.08 7.95
CA PRO A 494 8.46 -30.37 7.21
C PRO A 494 8.67 -30.50 5.71
N LEU A 495 7.58 -30.48 4.96
CA LEU A 495 7.57 -30.70 3.50
C LEU A 495 8.58 -29.85 2.74
N PHE A 496 8.80 -28.64 3.20
CA PHE A 496 9.62 -27.65 2.52
C PHE A 496 10.80 -27.15 3.36
N THR A 497 11.31 -27.92 4.31
CA THR A 497 12.54 -27.55 5.02
C THR A 497 13.75 -28.25 4.43
N ALA A 498 14.87 -27.52 4.35
CA ALA A 498 16.12 -28.10 3.94
C ALA A 498 16.65 -29.08 5.00
N PRO A 499 17.13 -30.27 4.59
CA PRO A 499 17.93 -31.10 5.51
C PRO A 499 19.17 -30.30 5.96
N PRO A 500 19.64 -30.48 7.19
CA PRO A 500 20.81 -29.76 7.73
C PRO A 500 22.08 -29.86 6.89
N ALA A 501 22.21 -30.95 6.12
CA ALA A 501 23.38 -31.20 5.27
C ALA A 501 23.49 -30.33 3.99
N THR A 502 22.47 -29.49 3.70
CA THR A 502 22.45 -28.70 2.45
C THR A 502 22.88 -27.25 2.63
N GLY A 503 23.25 -26.83 3.83
CA GLY A 503 23.70 -25.46 4.12
C GLY A 503 22.59 -24.40 4.00
N LEU A 504 21.33 -24.79 3.77
CA LEU A 504 20.18 -23.89 3.76
C LEU A 504 19.52 -23.92 5.14
N ALA A 505 19.40 -22.74 5.75
CA ALA A 505 18.64 -22.60 6.99
C ALA A 505 17.16 -22.94 6.73
N PRO A 506 16.48 -23.63 7.68
CA PRO A 506 15.04 -23.82 7.61
C PRO A 506 14.36 -22.45 7.65
N ILE A 507 13.35 -22.23 6.80
CA ILE A 507 12.49 -21.04 6.89
C ILE A 507 11.68 -21.17 8.18
N ARG A 508 11.70 -20.12 8.96
CA ARG A 508 10.86 -19.99 10.15
C ARG A 508 9.71 -19.03 9.84
N LEU A 509 8.56 -19.27 10.44
CA LEU A 509 7.51 -18.28 10.50
C LEU A 509 7.93 -17.26 11.56
N VAL A 510 8.32 -16.09 11.09
CA VAL A 510 8.71 -14.95 11.93
C VAL A 510 8.14 -13.69 11.29
N PRO A 511 7.93 -12.62 12.05
CA PRO A 511 7.57 -11.33 11.48
C PRO A 511 8.48 -10.96 10.32
N ASP A 512 7.94 -10.27 9.33
CA ASP A 512 8.60 -9.88 8.08
C ASP A 512 9.00 -11.02 7.12
N ALA A 513 8.71 -12.26 7.45
CA ALA A 513 8.93 -13.37 6.53
C ALA A 513 7.84 -13.45 5.44
N PRO A 514 8.16 -13.93 4.22
CA PRO A 514 7.14 -14.23 3.21
C PRO A 514 6.13 -15.24 3.71
N ALA A 515 4.85 -15.03 3.38
CA ALA A 515 3.75 -15.90 3.82
C ALA A 515 3.66 -17.18 2.98
N SER A 516 4.59 -18.12 3.21
CA SER A 516 4.63 -19.41 2.52
C SER A 516 4.53 -20.55 3.52
N PHE A 517 3.37 -21.25 3.55
CA PHE A 517 3.08 -22.32 4.50
C PHE A 517 1.99 -23.27 4.00
N LEU A 518 1.88 -24.43 4.66
CA LEU A 518 0.83 -25.40 4.44
C LEU A 518 -0.09 -25.44 5.67
N VAL A 519 -1.39 -25.47 5.45
CA VAL A 519 -2.39 -25.70 6.48
C VAL A 519 -2.89 -27.15 6.35
N LEU A 520 -2.73 -27.93 7.40
CA LEU A 520 -3.13 -29.32 7.46
C LEU A 520 -4.15 -29.51 8.58
N ARG A 521 -5.28 -30.15 8.28
CA ARG A 521 -6.30 -30.51 9.26
C ARG A 521 -6.30 -32.00 9.53
N GLY A 522 -6.46 -32.37 10.77
CA GLY A 522 -6.56 -33.76 11.24
C GLY A 522 -7.53 -33.87 12.39
N PRO A 523 -7.84 -35.10 12.88
CA PRO A 523 -8.67 -35.28 14.04
C PRO A 523 -8.02 -34.71 15.30
N ASP A 524 -8.85 -34.27 16.23
CA ASP A 524 -8.42 -33.79 17.54
C ASP A 524 -7.72 -34.90 18.35
N GLU A 525 -6.58 -34.56 18.86
CA GLU A 525 -5.61 -35.20 19.75
C GLU A 525 -5.87 -36.60 20.36
N PRO A 526 -4.80 -37.35 20.73
CA PRO A 526 -3.43 -36.90 21.05
C PRO A 526 -2.33 -37.29 20.06
N ALA A 527 -2.62 -37.97 19.00
CA ALA A 527 -1.59 -38.39 18.03
C ALA A 527 -1.95 -37.95 16.63
N LEU A 528 -1.40 -36.81 16.21
CA LEU A 528 -1.39 -36.41 14.80
C LEU A 528 -0.46 -37.37 14.06
N ASP A 529 -1.01 -38.44 13.49
CA ASP A 529 -0.30 -39.30 12.55
C ASP A 529 -0.36 -38.68 11.16
N ALA A 530 0.76 -38.71 10.43
CA ALA A 530 0.85 -38.24 9.06
C ALA A 530 -0.21 -38.89 8.14
N ALA A 531 -0.66 -40.07 8.43
CA ALA A 531 -1.69 -40.78 7.67
C ALA A 531 -3.11 -40.20 7.87
N THR A 532 -3.37 -39.50 8.97
CA THR A 532 -4.68 -38.92 9.30
C THR A 532 -4.78 -37.43 8.97
N LEU A 533 -3.66 -36.74 8.77
CA LEU A 533 -3.63 -35.34 8.38
C LEU A 533 -4.05 -35.16 6.92
N ARG A 534 -4.90 -34.20 6.68
CA ARG A 534 -5.33 -33.81 5.33
C ARG A 534 -4.83 -32.41 5.00
N LEU A 535 -4.43 -32.22 3.76
CA LEU A 535 -4.09 -30.91 3.25
C LEU A 535 -5.36 -30.06 3.15
N ASP A 536 -5.47 -29.04 3.98
CA ASP A 536 -6.59 -28.10 3.96
C ASP A 536 -6.30 -26.95 2.98
N SER A 537 -5.13 -26.34 3.11
CA SER A 537 -4.75 -25.20 2.29
C SER A 537 -3.24 -25.13 2.10
N VAL A 538 -2.82 -24.62 0.95
CA VAL A 538 -1.42 -24.31 0.65
C VAL A 538 -1.32 -22.82 0.40
N TYR A 539 -0.47 -22.16 1.15
CA TYR A 539 -0.13 -20.76 0.96
C TYR A 539 1.32 -20.67 0.47
N ILE A 540 1.53 -19.99 -0.65
CA ILE A 540 2.86 -19.79 -1.22
C ILE A 540 2.96 -18.34 -1.68
N ASP A 541 3.92 -17.60 -1.13
CA ASP A 541 4.03 -16.15 -1.28
C ASP A 541 2.67 -15.47 -1.06
N GLY A 542 1.98 -15.89 0.02
CA GLY A 542 0.71 -15.36 0.43
C GLY A 542 -0.52 -15.74 -0.40
N ARG A 543 -0.39 -16.50 -1.47
CA ARG A 543 -1.53 -16.95 -2.28
C ARG A 543 -2.05 -18.29 -1.76
N GLN A 544 -3.32 -18.31 -1.39
CA GLN A 544 -4.01 -19.56 -1.14
C GLN A 544 -4.20 -20.30 -2.47
N LEU A 545 -3.60 -21.47 -2.58
CA LEU A 545 -3.99 -22.40 -3.64
C LEU A 545 -5.33 -23.01 -3.26
N PRO A 546 -6.30 -23.14 -4.19
CA PRO A 546 -7.60 -23.69 -3.87
C PRO A 546 -7.41 -25.08 -3.25
N ALA A 547 -7.96 -25.27 -2.04
CA ALA A 547 -8.18 -26.59 -1.50
C ALA A 547 -9.00 -27.39 -2.50
N ALA A 548 -8.71 -28.67 -2.62
CA ALA A 548 -9.51 -29.53 -3.49
C ALA A 548 -10.96 -29.44 -3.01
N ASP A 549 -11.86 -28.91 -3.86
CA ASP A 549 -13.28 -28.89 -3.61
C ASP A 549 -13.70 -30.25 -3.05
N ALA A 550 -14.25 -30.25 -1.86
CA ALA A 550 -14.91 -31.43 -1.33
C ALA A 550 -16.07 -31.73 -2.29
N ALA A 551 -15.94 -32.77 -3.08
CA ALA A 551 -17.09 -33.31 -3.77
C ALA A 551 -18.18 -33.56 -2.72
N PRO A 552 -19.45 -33.19 -2.96
CA PRO A 552 -20.53 -33.54 -2.05
C PRO A 552 -20.51 -35.06 -1.82
N PRO A 553 -20.85 -35.55 -0.62
CA PRO A 553 -20.93 -36.97 -0.38
C PRO A 553 -21.88 -37.60 -1.40
N PRO A 554 -21.62 -38.80 -1.91
CA PRO A 554 -22.52 -39.47 -2.80
C PRO A 554 -23.86 -39.58 -2.11
N SER A 555 -24.93 -39.11 -2.74
CA SER A 555 -26.28 -39.29 -2.27
C SER A 555 -26.53 -40.79 -2.12
N THR A 556 -26.72 -41.23 -0.90
CA THR A 556 -27.27 -42.55 -0.65
C THR A 556 -28.66 -42.64 -1.29
N ARG A 557 -28.77 -43.45 -2.29
CA ARG A 557 -30.02 -44.14 -2.65
C ARG A 557 -29.96 -45.54 -2.15
#